data_4ef3251a50f1aa69ce06228736bbe232
#
_entry.id   4ef3251a50f1aa69ce06228736bbe232
#
_cell.length_a   1.000
_cell.length_b   1.000
_cell.length_c   1.000
_cell.angle_alpha   90.00
_cell.angle_beta   90.00
_cell.angle_gamma   90.00
#
_symmetry.space_group_name_H-M   'P 1'
#
loop_
_entity.id
_entity.type
_entity.pdbx_description
1 polymer ?
#
loop_
_entity_poly.entity_id
_entity_poly.type
_entity_poly.pdbx_seq_one_letter_code
_entity_poly.pdbx_strand_id
1 'polypeptide(L)'
;VNTLREKLESSRGSNLHKVKNMFEAAKHVGDCLREVYDRDAEALQKFGLDFASSLIIGGQIRGEEMRVFNIYAAGNFIEATPETPYFQIGESKYGKPIIDRVIGARTSLDEAAKCALISMDSTIRSNLSVGLPLDLVIYENDALKVGRHINITQDSAYYGQIRKQWGEQLRQGFAALPA
;
A
#
# COMPACT_ATOMS: atom_id res chain seq x y z
N VAL A 1 -1.58 13.30 7.18
CA VAL A 1 -0.71 12.78 8.25
C VAL A 1 -0.66 13.75 9.43
N ASN A 2 -0.38 15.04 9.21
CA ASN A 2 -0.25 16.02 10.32
C ASN A 2 -1.53 16.13 11.15
N THR A 3 -2.71 16.23 10.53
CA THR A 3 -4.02 16.25 11.22
C THR A 3 -4.22 15.02 12.12
N LEU A 4 -3.82 13.82 11.64
CA LEU A 4 -3.86 12.60 12.46
C LEU A 4 -2.89 12.68 13.65
N ARG A 5 -1.68 13.20 13.44
CA ARG A 5 -0.68 13.36 14.50
C ARG A 5 -1.17 14.33 15.58
N GLU A 6 -1.70 15.49 15.20
CA GLU A 6 -2.28 16.47 16.12
C GLU A 6 -3.44 15.87 16.94
N LYS A 7 -4.29 15.04 16.29
CA LYS A 7 -5.36 14.33 16.99
C LYS A 7 -4.85 13.25 17.96
N LEU A 8 -3.70 12.62 17.67
CA LEU A 8 -3.06 11.68 18.59
C LEU A 8 -2.52 12.37 19.86
N GLU A 9 -1.94 13.55 19.70
CA GLU A 9 -1.40 14.36 20.80
C GLU A 9 -2.52 15.00 21.63
N SER A 10 -3.70 15.19 21.04
CA SER A 10 -4.86 15.74 21.73
C SER A 10 -5.51 14.68 22.62
N SER A 11 -5.62 14.98 23.91
CA SER A 11 -6.38 14.16 24.87
C SER A 11 -7.90 14.21 24.67
N ARG A 12 -8.39 15.15 23.84
CA ARG A 12 -9.82 15.38 23.58
C ARG A 12 -10.26 14.72 22.27
N GLY A 13 -11.37 13.99 22.31
CA GLY A 13 -11.98 13.37 21.14
C GLY A 13 -11.51 11.95 20.83
N SER A 14 -11.97 11.43 19.69
CA SER A 14 -11.56 10.12 19.15
C SER A 14 -10.19 10.25 18.49
N ASN A 15 -9.31 9.28 18.73
CA ASN A 15 -8.01 9.18 18.09
C ASN A 15 -7.60 7.71 17.94
N LEU A 16 -6.55 7.42 17.16
CA LEU A 16 -6.11 6.06 16.86
C LEU A 16 -5.67 5.24 18.09
N HIS A 17 -5.34 5.86 19.21
CA HIS A 17 -5.03 5.12 20.46
C HIS A 17 -6.28 4.62 21.19
N LYS A 18 -7.48 5.13 20.85
CA LYS A 18 -8.74 4.81 21.53
C LYS A 18 -9.66 3.93 20.69
N VAL A 19 -9.30 3.62 19.46
CA VAL A 19 -10.12 2.76 18.60
C VAL A 19 -10.11 1.32 19.10
N LYS A 20 -11.26 0.65 18.98
CA LYS A 20 -11.47 -0.71 19.49
C LYS A 20 -11.13 -1.78 18.47
N ASN A 21 -11.20 -1.44 17.18
CA ASN A 21 -10.94 -2.35 16.08
C ASN A 21 -10.42 -1.56 14.86
N MET A 22 -9.95 -2.28 13.83
CA MET A 22 -9.41 -1.67 12.62
C MET A 22 -10.45 -0.95 11.77
N PHE A 23 -11.74 -1.31 11.87
CA PHE A 23 -12.81 -0.59 11.18
C PHE A 23 -12.97 0.84 11.76
N GLU A 24 -12.94 0.97 13.09
CA GLU A 24 -12.95 2.30 13.74
C GLU A 24 -11.70 3.11 13.36
N ALA A 25 -10.55 2.46 13.24
CA ALA A 25 -9.33 3.11 12.77
C ALA A 25 -9.47 3.65 11.34
N ALA A 26 -9.98 2.82 10.41
CA ALA A 26 -10.22 3.23 9.03
C ALA A 26 -11.25 4.37 8.95
N LYS A 27 -12.35 4.29 9.72
CA LYS A 27 -13.34 5.36 9.82
C LYS A 27 -12.71 6.66 10.31
N HIS A 28 -11.91 6.60 11.37
CA HIS A 28 -11.24 7.79 11.92
C HIS A 28 -10.29 8.44 10.91
N VAL A 29 -9.51 7.64 10.16
CA VAL A 29 -8.63 8.15 9.09
C VAL A 29 -9.45 8.75 7.95
N GLY A 30 -10.56 8.11 7.57
CA GLY A 30 -11.49 8.63 6.55
C GLY A 30 -12.12 9.96 6.94
N ASP A 31 -12.55 10.09 8.19
CA ASP A 31 -13.10 11.37 8.72
C ASP A 31 -12.03 12.49 8.69
N CYS A 32 -10.77 12.18 9.02
CA CYS A 32 -9.67 13.13 8.91
C CYS A 32 -9.36 13.52 7.45
N LEU A 33 -9.47 12.57 6.52
CA LEU A 33 -9.26 12.85 5.11
C LEU A 33 -10.35 13.76 4.55
N ARG A 34 -11.61 13.51 4.94
CA ARG A 34 -12.76 14.35 4.59
C ARG A 34 -12.61 15.77 5.14
N GLU A 35 -12.17 15.93 6.39
CA GLU A 35 -11.91 17.24 7.00
C GLU A 35 -10.87 18.04 6.18
N VAL A 36 -9.81 17.38 5.69
CA VAL A 36 -8.83 18.01 4.81
C VAL A 36 -9.42 18.33 3.44
N TYR A 37 -10.21 17.42 2.89
CA TYR A 37 -10.93 17.65 1.63
C TYR A 37 -11.84 18.88 1.71
N ASP A 38 -12.70 18.94 2.72
CA ASP A 38 -13.67 20.03 2.91
C ASP A 38 -12.96 21.39 3.09
N ARG A 39 -11.78 21.40 3.71
CA ARG A 39 -10.97 22.60 3.89
C ARG A 39 -10.27 23.07 2.62
N ASP A 40 -9.69 22.17 1.85
CA ASP A 40 -8.68 22.50 0.84
C ASP A 40 -9.15 22.28 -0.61
N ALA A 41 -10.17 21.43 -0.87
CA ALA A 41 -10.55 21.01 -2.22
C ALA A 41 -11.00 22.19 -3.12
N GLU A 42 -11.78 23.12 -2.58
CA GLU A 42 -12.24 24.31 -3.34
C GLU A 42 -11.07 25.20 -3.75
N ALA A 43 -10.09 25.39 -2.86
CA ALA A 43 -8.90 26.16 -3.16
C ALA A 43 -8.06 25.52 -4.24
N LEU A 44 -7.83 24.18 -4.16
CA LEU A 44 -7.09 23.42 -5.16
C LEU A 44 -7.77 23.46 -6.52
N GLN A 45 -9.09 23.33 -6.57
CA GLN A 45 -9.88 23.36 -7.80
C GLN A 45 -9.74 24.71 -8.53
N LYS A 46 -9.62 25.82 -7.82
CA LYS A 46 -9.37 27.16 -8.40
C LYS A 46 -8.03 27.24 -9.14
N PHE A 47 -7.08 26.37 -8.79
CA PHE A 47 -5.78 26.23 -9.48
C PHE A 47 -5.76 25.09 -10.51
N GLY A 48 -6.90 24.49 -10.83
CA GLY A 48 -7.00 23.37 -11.78
C GLY A 48 -6.43 22.06 -11.23
N LEU A 49 -6.31 21.92 -9.91
CA LEU A 49 -5.81 20.73 -9.23
C LEU A 49 -6.98 19.96 -8.59
N ASP A 50 -7.09 18.68 -8.88
CA ASP A 50 -8.03 17.80 -8.22
C ASP A 50 -7.46 17.30 -6.88
N PHE A 51 -8.30 17.24 -5.86
CA PHE A 51 -7.97 16.58 -4.61
C PHE A 51 -8.08 15.06 -4.77
N ALA A 52 -7.10 14.46 -5.45
CA ALA A 52 -7.01 13.02 -5.64
C ALA A 52 -6.08 12.43 -4.57
N SER A 53 -6.65 11.93 -3.48
CA SER A 53 -5.89 11.31 -2.39
C SER A 53 -6.48 9.95 -2.04
N SER A 54 -5.62 8.98 -1.81
CA SER A 54 -5.99 7.66 -1.29
C SER A 54 -4.98 7.24 -0.23
N LEU A 55 -5.46 6.51 0.76
CA LEU A 55 -4.62 5.96 1.83
C LEU A 55 -4.91 4.47 1.99
N ILE A 56 -3.86 3.67 2.19
CA ILE A 56 -4.02 2.29 2.65
C ILE A 56 -3.67 2.28 4.13
N ILE A 57 -4.57 1.74 4.96
CA ILE A 57 -4.33 1.47 6.36
C ILE A 57 -4.43 -0.02 6.59
N GLY A 58 -3.41 -0.61 7.20
CA GLY A 58 -3.38 -2.01 7.60
C GLY A 58 -2.82 -2.16 9.00
N GLY A 59 -3.30 -3.18 9.71
CA GLY A 59 -2.82 -3.45 11.05
C GLY A 59 -3.74 -4.37 11.82
N GLN A 60 -3.46 -4.43 13.13
CA GLN A 60 -4.17 -5.30 14.05
C GLN A 60 -4.29 -4.62 15.41
N ILE A 61 -5.43 -4.77 16.04
CA ILE A 61 -5.65 -4.42 17.44
C ILE A 61 -5.60 -5.71 18.25
N ARG A 62 -5.01 -5.68 19.42
CA ARG A 62 -4.86 -6.87 20.28
C ARG A 62 -6.21 -7.57 20.51
N GLY A 63 -6.27 -8.85 20.16
CA GLY A 63 -7.48 -9.69 20.28
C GLY A 63 -8.45 -9.58 19.11
N GLU A 64 -8.12 -8.78 18.08
CA GLU A 64 -8.89 -8.63 16.85
C GLU A 64 -8.14 -9.27 15.67
N GLU A 65 -8.81 -9.45 14.54
CA GLU A 65 -8.20 -9.90 13.30
C GLU A 65 -7.38 -8.79 12.62
N MET A 66 -6.34 -9.19 11.89
CA MET A 66 -5.60 -8.28 11.02
C MET A 66 -6.47 -7.86 9.83
N ARG A 67 -6.57 -6.57 9.56
CA ARG A 67 -7.41 -6.02 8.50
C ARG A 67 -6.70 -4.93 7.71
N VAL A 68 -7.05 -4.79 6.43
CA VAL A 68 -6.49 -3.79 5.53
C VAL A 68 -7.63 -3.06 4.83
N PHE A 69 -7.54 -1.74 4.77
CA PHE A 69 -8.53 -0.86 4.15
C PHE A 69 -7.89 0.09 3.16
N ASN A 70 -8.58 0.34 2.06
CA ASN A 70 -8.28 1.44 1.14
C ASN A 70 -9.29 2.56 1.37
N ILE A 71 -8.79 3.75 1.71
CA ILE A 71 -9.58 4.93 2.04
C ILE A 71 -9.46 5.92 0.89
N TYR A 72 -10.59 6.37 0.37
CA TYR A 72 -10.69 7.31 -0.74
C TYR A 72 -10.78 8.76 -0.27
N ALA A 73 -10.57 9.69 -1.20
CA ALA A 73 -10.58 11.13 -0.94
C ALA A 73 -11.86 11.63 -0.23
N ALA A 74 -13.01 11.02 -0.55
CA ALA A 74 -14.29 11.34 0.10
C ALA A 74 -14.42 10.79 1.53
N GLY A 75 -13.39 10.12 2.06
CA GLY A 75 -13.37 9.54 3.41
C GLY A 75 -14.11 8.21 3.53
N ASN A 76 -14.74 7.71 2.47
CA ASN A 76 -15.26 6.35 2.40
C ASN A 76 -14.11 5.35 2.21
N PHE A 77 -14.34 4.08 2.54
CA PHE A 77 -13.31 3.05 2.44
C PHE A 77 -13.90 1.68 2.09
N ILE A 78 -13.05 0.81 1.57
CA ILE A 78 -13.32 -0.60 1.34
C ILE A 78 -12.29 -1.45 2.07
N GLU A 79 -12.67 -2.66 2.42
CA GLU A 79 -11.82 -3.64 3.08
C GLU A 79 -11.30 -4.68 2.08
N ALA A 80 -10.08 -5.15 2.29
CA ALA A 80 -9.56 -6.31 1.56
C ALA A 80 -10.31 -7.58 2.00
N THR A 81 -10.62 -8.43 1.02
CA THR A 81 -11.30 -9.72 1.22
C THR A 81 -10.43 -10.86 0.67
N PRO A 82 -10.77 -12.13 0.95
CA PRO A 82 -10.06 -13.26 0.35
C PRO A 82 -10.04 -13.22 -1.19
N GLU A 83 -11.07 -12.66 -1.83
CA GLU A 83 -11.18 -12.49 -3.28
C GLU A 83 -10.36 -11.30 -3.80
N THR A 84 -10.19 -10.28 -2.97
CA THR A 84 -9.40 -9.08 -3.27
C THR A 84 -8.40 -8.81 -2.13
N PRO A 85 -7.33 -9.62 -2.02
CA PRO A 85 -6.50 -9.69 -0.80
C PRO A 85 -5.46 -8.58 -0.69
N TYR A 86 -5.41 -7.64 -1.61
CA TYR A 86 -4.46 -6.54 -1.58
C TYR A 86 -5.06 -5.24 -2.14
N PHE A 87 -4.40 -4.13 -1.83
CA PHE A 87 -4.64 -2.84 -2.46
C PHE A 87 -3.36 -2.28 -3.07
N GLN A 88 -3.53 -1.47 -4.09
CA GLN A 88 -2.47 -0.71 -4.71
C GLN A 88 -2.97 0.71 -4.99
N ILE A 89 -2.18 1.71 -4.61
CA ILE A 89 -2.42 3.13 -4.87
C ILE A 89 -1.23 3.76 -5.60
N GLY A 90 -1.44 4.92 -6.19
CA GLY A 90 -0.42 5.57 -7.04
C GLY A 90 -0.37 4.95 -8.44
N GLU A 91 0.83 4.76 -8.99
CA GLU A 91 1.00 4.18 -10.33
C GLU A 91 0.80 2.65 -10.30
N SER A 92 -0.32 2.20 -10.82
CA SER A 92 -0.71 0.78 -10.77
C SER A 92 -0.62 0.05 -12.13
N LYS A 93 -0.55 0.78 -13.25
CA LYS A 93 -0.67 0.20 -14.60
C LYS A 93 0.35 -0.89 -14.91
N TYR A 94 1.58 -0.71 -14.45
CA TYR A 94 2.70 -1.57 -14.82
C TYR A 94 2.93 -2.73 -13.86
N GLY A 95 2.59 -2.53 -12.58
CA GLY A 95 2.81 -3.52 -11.53
C GLY A 95 1.62 -4.41 -11.25
N LYS A 96 0.40 -3.87 -11.33
CA LYS A 96 -0.83 -4.59 -11.01
C LYS A 96 -1.04 -5.90 -11.81
N PRO A 97 -0.77 -5.97 -13.12
CA PRO A 97 -0.91 -7.20 -13.88
C PRO A 97 -0.07 -8.38 -13.36
N ILE A 98 1.02 -8.11 -12.68
CA ILE A 98 1.87 -9.14 -12.05
C ILE A 98 1.24 -9.61 -10.76
N ILE A 99 0.83 -8.67 -9.91
CA ILE A 99 0.21 -8.95 -8.62
C ILE A 99 -1.08 -9.76 -8.80
N ASP A 100 -1.95 -9.37 -9.73
CA ASP A 100 -3.21 -10.06 -10.02
C ASP A 100 -3.03 -11.54 -10.41
N ARG A 101 -1.87 -11.90 -10.99
CA ARG A 101 -1.58 -13.28 -11.40
C ARG A 101 -0.94 -14.14 -10.32
N VAL A 102 -0.34 -13.51 -9.32
CA VAL A 102 0.52 -14.20 -8.34
C VAL A 102 -0.07 -14.19 -6.94
N ILE A 103 -0.71 -13.07 -6.54
CA ILE A 103 -1.19 -12.89 -5.18
C ILE A 103 -2.61 -13.40 -5.01
N GLY A 104 -2.78 -14.26 -4.02
CA GLY A 104 -4.07 -14.74 -3.52
C GLY A 104 -4.07 -14.78 -2.00
N ALA A 105 -5.23 -15.06 -1.41
CA ALA A 105 -5.42 -15.07 0.05
C ALA A 105 -4.47 -16.01 0.82
N ARG A 106 -3.90 -17.01 0.15
CA ARG A 106 -2.98 -17.99 0.77
C ARG A 106 -1.52 -17.77 0.40
N THR A 107 -1.19 -16.71 -0.32
CA THR A 107 0.20 -16.36 -0.65
C THR A 107 0.96 -16.01 0.63
N SER A 108 2.12 -16.61 0.83
CA SER A 108 2.97 -16.32 1.99
C SER A 108 3.50 -14.87 1.95
N LEU A 109 3.84 -14.32 3.12
CA LEU A 109 4.39 -12.96 3.20
C LEU A 109 5.68 -12.80 2.40
N ASP A 110 6.54 -13.81 2.37
CA ASP A 110 7.79 -13.75 1.60
C ASP A 110 7.54 -13.80 0.07
N GLU A 111 6.56 -14.58 -0.38
CA GLU A 111 6.13 -14.59 -1.77
C GLU A 111 5.44 -13.28 -2.16
N ALA A 112 4.61 -12.74 -1.28
CA ALA A 112 3.96 -11.45 -1.46
C ALA A 112 5.01 -10.32 -1.55
N ALA A 113 6.00 -10.31 -0.67
CA ALA A 113 7.11 -9.36 -0.70
C ALA A 113 7.90 -9.45 -2.00
N LYS A 114 8.26 -10.67 -2.44
CA LYS A 114 8.93 -10.90 -3.72
C LYS A 114 8.10 -10.39 -4.90
N CYS A 115 6.80 -10.69 -4.91
CA CYS A 115 5.88 -10.23 -5.96
C CYS A 115 5.77 -8.68 -5.98
N ALA A 116 5.67 -8.06 -4.81
CA ALA A 116 5.65 -6.59 -4.69
C ALA A 116 6.93 -5.95 -5.25
N LEU A 117 8.10 -6.54 -4.99
CA LEU A 117 9.37 -6.06 -5.54
C LEU A 117 9.45 -6.19 -7.07
N ILE A 118 8.92 -7.27 -7.64
CA ILE A 118 8.83 -7.47 -9.09
C ILE A 118 7.85 -6.44 -9.70
N SER A 119 6.72 -6.22 -9.04
CA SER A 119 5.74 -5.19 -9.44
C SER A 119 6.37 -3.80 -9.46
N MET A 120 7.13 -3.46 -8.43
CA MET A 120 7.86 -2.19 -8.35
C MET A 120 8.95 -2.07 -9.42
N ASP A 121 9.72 -3.13 -9.71
CA ASP A 121 10.70 -3.11 -10.81
C ASP A 121 10.04 -2.82 -12.16
N SER A 122 8.92 -3.46 -12.44
CA SER A 122 8.16 -3.23 -13.68
C SER A 122 7.64 -1.79 -13.77
N THR A 123 7.21 -1.23 -12.66
CA THR A 123 6.75 0.17 -12.59
C THR A 123 7.90 1.14 -12.79
N ILE A 124 9.02 0.95 -12.10
CA ILE A 124 10.23 1.80 -12.22
C ILE A 124 10.77 1.81 -13.66
N ARG A 125 10.71 0.68 -14.36
CA ARG A 125 11.15 0.58 -15.77
C ARG A 125 10.29 1.38 -16.73
N SER A 126 9.03 1.56 -16.41
CA SER A 126 8.01 2.10 -17.32
C SER A 126 7.51 3.50 -16.93
N ASN A 127 7.84 3.97 -15.74
CA ASN A 127 7.41 5.28 -15.23
C ASN A 127 8.56 6.00 -14.52
N LEU A 128 9.02 7.10 -15.11
CA LEU A 128 10.13 7.93 -14.60
C LEU A 128 9.82 8.62 -13.27
N SER A 129 8.55 8.73 -12.87
CA SER A 129 8.17 9.33 -11.59
C SER A 129 8.27 8.36 -10.41
N VAL A 130 8.56 7.08 -10.67
CA VAL A 130 8.74 6.05 -9.64
C VAL A 130 10.18 5.57 -9.64
N GLY A 131 10.79 5.49 -8.47
CA GLY A 131 12.20 5.14 -8.34
C GLY A 131 12.57 4.61 -6.96
N LEU A 132 13.85 4.30 -6.83
CA LEU A 132 14.47 3.93 -5.55
C LEU A 132 14.78 5.20 -4.72
N PRO A 133 14.85 5.09 -3.39
CA PRO A 133 14.69 3.86 -2.60
C PRO A 133 13.24 3.42 -2.44
N LEU A 134 13.03 2.12 -2.13
CA LEU A 134 11.74 1.58 -1.71
C LEU A 134 11.80 1.19 -0.24
N ASP A 135 10.70 1.38 0.47
CA ASP A 135 10.52 0.84 1.81
C ASP A 135 9.59 -0.37 1.76
N LEU A 136 10.10 -1.52 2.20
CA LEU A 136 9.35 -2.76 2.35
C LEU A 136 9.09 -3.01 3.83
N VAL A 137 7.82 -3.05 4.21
CA VAL A 137 7.40 -3.35 5.58
C VAL A 137 6.65 -4.67 5.60
N ILE A 138 7.02 -5.58 6.49
CA ILE A 138 6.34 -6.85 6.71
C ILE A 138 5.83 -6.90 8.15
N TYR A 139 4.54 -7.12 8.28
CA TYR A 139 3.84 -7.28 9.55
C TYR A 139 3.25 -8.67 9.62
N GLU A 140 3.62 -9.43 10.63
CA GLU A 140 3.11 -10.79 10.87
C GLU A 140 1.88 -10.75 11.79
N ASN A 141 0.93 -11.65 11.54
CA ASN A 141 -0.25 -11.77 12.37
C ASN A 141 0.12 -11.95 13.84
N ASP A 142 -0.63 -11.30 14.73
CA ASP A 142 -0.44 -11.29 16.19
C ASP A 142 0.91 -10.74 16.71
N ALA A 143 1.77 -10.25 15.84
CA ALA A 143 3.03 -9.64 16.28
C ALA A 143 2.83 -8.33 17.04
N LEU A 144 1.76 -7.58 16.78
CA LEU A 144 1.42 -6.27 17.35
C LEU A 144 2.57 -5.24 17.29
N LYS A 145 3.49 -5.46 16.35
CA LYS A 145 4.62 -4.59 16.04
C LYS A 145 5.08 -4.85 14.61
N VAL A 146 5.71 -3.89 14.00
CA VAL A 146 6.37 -4.07 12.71
C VAL A 146 7.55 -5.04 12.91
N GLY A 147 7.51 -6.18 12.21
CA GLY A 147 8.53 -7.21 12.31
C GLY A 147 9.77 -6.87 11.49
N ARG A 148 9.56 -6.57 10.20
CA ARG A 148 10.65 -6.27 9.26
C ARG A 148 10.36 -4.95 8.54
N HIS A 149 11.33 -4.05 8.55
CA HIS A 149 11.35 -2.85 7.73
C HIS A 149 12.68 -2.82 6.97
N ILE A 150 12.62 -2.87 5.66
CA ILE A 150 13.77 -3.01 4.78
C ILE A 150 13.77 -1.84 3.81
N ASN A 151 14.82 -1.03 3.83
CA ASN A 151 15.04 0.00 2.84
C ASN A 151 15.83 -0.60 1.66
N ILE A 152 15.24 -0.56 0.47
CA ILE A 152 15.78 -1.14 -0.76
C ILE A 152 16.34 -0.02 -1.61
N THR A 153 17.66 -0.05 -1.75
CA THR A 153 18.42 0.91 -2.54
C THR A 153 18.94 0.27 -3.82
N GLN A 154 19.63 1.06 -4.63
CA GLN A 154 20.28 0.59 -5.85
C GLN A 154 21.33 -0.51 -5.58
N ASP A 155 21.95 -0.49 -4.41
CA ASP A 155 22.99 -1.43 -3.99
C ASP A 155 22.45 -2.70 -3.32
N SER A 156 21.13 -2.83 -3.21
CA SER A 156 20.48 -4.01 -2.60
C SER A 156 20.66 -5.24 -3.47
N ALA A 157 21.59 -6.13 -3.08
CA ALA A 157 21.99 -7.32 -3.86
C ALA A 157 20.80 -8.23 -4.20
N TYR A 158 19.91 -8.48 -3.21
CA TYR A 158 18.71 -9.30 -3.40
C TYR A 158 17.75 -8.70 -4.44
N TYR A 159 17.54 -7.38 -4.38
CA TYR A 159 16.69 -6.70 -5.35
C TYR A 159 17.30 -6.74 -6.76
N GLY A 160 18.61 -6.51 -6.86
CA GLY A 160 19.34 -6.64 -8.12
C GLY A 160 19.24 -8.06 -8.74
N GLN A 161 19.33 -9.09 -7.90
CA GLN A 161 19.16 -10.48 -8.34
C GLN A 161 17.73 -10.75 -8.84
N ILE A 162 16.70 -10.32 -8.11
CA ILE A 162 15.29 -10.47 -8.53
C ILE A 162 15.08 -9.81 -9.89
N ARG A 163 15.51 -8.55 -10.06
CA ARG A 163 15.37 -7.81 -11.32
C ARG A 163 15.99 -8.54 -12.51
N LYS A 164 17.20 -9.04 -12.32
CA LYS A 164 17.92 -9.80 -13.37
C LYS A 164 17.18 -11.09 -13.72
N GLN A 165 16.88 -11.92 -12.73
CA GLN A 165 16.23 -13.20 -12.93
C GLN A 165 14.83 -13.05 -13.52
N TRP A 166 14.05 -12.10 -13.05
CA TRP A 166 12.72 -11.83 -13.61
C TRP A 166 12.77 -11.45 -15.08
N GLY A 167 13.69 -10.59 -15.49
CA GLY A 167 13.88 -10.23 -16.89
C GLY A 167 14.32 -11.41 -17.77
N GLU A 168 15.13 -12.33 -17.23
CA GLU A 168 15.54 -13.56 -17.91
C GLU A 168 14.35 -14.52 -18.08
N GLN A 169 13.56 -14.74 -17.03
CA GLN A 169 12.39 -15.62 -17.06
C GLN A 169 11.31 -15.11 -18.04
N LEU A 170 11.08 -13.80 -18.09
CA LEU A 170 10.15 -13.21 -19.06
C LEU A 170 10.58 -13.49 -20.51
N ARG A 171 11.85 -13.31 -20.84
CA ARG A 171 12.36 -13.60 -22.19
C ARG A 171 12.29 -15.09 -22.54
N GLN A 172 12.62 -15.95 -21.59
CA GLN A 172 12.51 -17.41 -21.77
C GLN A 172 11.05 -17.84 -21.97
N GLY A 173 10.14 -17.33 -21.12
CA GLY A 173 8.71 -17.59 -21.24
C GLY A 173 8.15 -17.12 -22.58
N PHE A 174 8.51 -15.90 -23.02
CA PHE A 174 8.09 -15.40 -24.33
C PHE A 174 8.60 -16.26 -25.48
N ALA A 175 9.85 -16.68 -25.45
CA ALA A 175 10.45 -17.54 -26.49
C ALA A 175 9.83 -18.95 -26.57
N ALA A 176 9.23 -19.41 -25.48
CA ALA A 176 8.56 -20.71 -25.42
C ALA A 176 7.10 -20.70 -25.90
N LEU A 177 6.51 -19.50 -26.16
CA LEU A 177 5.15 -19.40 -26.68
C LEU A 177 5.11 -19.77 -28.18
N PRO A 178 4.02 -20.41 -28.65
CA PRO A 178 3.81 -20.68 -30.06
C PRO A 178 3.76 -19.38 -30.87
N ALA A 179 4.21 -19.44 -32.13
CA ALA A 179 4.17 -18.32 -33.07
C ALA A 179 2.76 -18.06 -33.57
#